data_16e66564a9b99210751b29b893f40dfc
#
_entry.id   16e66564a9b99210751b29b893f40dfc
#
_cell.length_a   1.000
_cell.length_b   1.000
_cell.length_c   1.000
_cell.angle_alpha   90.00
_cell.angle_beta   90.00
_cell.angle_gamma   90.00
#
_symmetry.space_group_name_H-M   'P 1'
#
loop_
_entity.id
_entity.type
_entity.pdbx_description
1 polymer ?
#
loop_
_entity_poly.entity_id
_entity_poly.type
_entity_poly.pdbx_seq_one_letter_code
_entity_poly.pdbx_strand_id
1 'polypeptide(L)'
;EKGVFHFDRSKDTFVPDDDFNRLLDKQHRVRYLREDTKGNVWYVTDHEAGMLIVNDFGLKKEVRKKVIPELAGKLVGGFEFLLPIDGHNMIIGTEQGFIHYALDEEDQSDTLLQIILSNITASGTSDSTLFGGFYSGSNIPSPDKAPTLQAGMNNLSFSFSATEYKTPSLVEYRFQLEGLDAEWSTWSAETKKNYTNLGPGKYTFQVQARIKDGHQSEIVSYSFRIRPPWYTSTPALTIYGLGFMGFFLGFIVRQRQKFETEKAQMTETHQQKEAAHLRAV
;
A
#
# COMPACT_ATOMS: atom_id res chain seq x y z
N GLU A 1 -11.80 5.91 39.15
CA GLU A 1 -12.36 4.66 38.58
C GLU A 1 -12.66 4.89 37.11
N LYS A 2 -12.40 3.90 36.29
CA LYS A 2 -12.65 3.96 34.85
C LYS A 2 -13.89 3.13 34.54
N GLY A 3 -14.74 3.63 33.65
CA GLY A 3 -15.96 2.94 33.19
C GLY A 3 -17.23 3.66 33.54
N VAL A 4 -18.34 3.09 33.08
CA VAL A 4 -19.71 3.57 33.30
C VAL A 4 -20.35 2.76 34.41
N PHE A 5 -21.06 3.45 35.31
CA PHE A 5 -21.75 2.85 36.45
C PHE A 5 -23.20 3.35 36.45
N HIS A 6 -24.13 2.50 36.81
CA HIS A 6 -25.52 2.90 37.09
C HIS A 6 -25.80 2.75 38.58
N PHE A 7 -26.74 3.56 39.09
CA PHE A 7 -27.14 3.49 40.49
C PHE A 7 -28.22 2.42 40.69
N ASP A 8 -27.89 1.39 41.47
CA ASP A 8 -28.83 0.34 41.85
C ASP A 8 -29.57 0.78 43.12
N ARG A 9 -30.85 1.17 42.95
CA ARG A 9 -31.70 1.62 44.07
C ARG A 9 -31.94 0.54 45.13
N SER A 10 -31.89 -0.74 44.75
CA SER A 10 -32.14 -1.84 45.69
C SER A 10 -30.95 -2.09 46.63
N LYS A 11 -29.76 -1.80 46.16
CA LYS A 11 -28.47 -1.98 46.91
C LYS A 11 -27.91 -0.67 47.41
N ASP A 12 -28.57 0.46 47.11
CA ASP A 12 -28.12 1.81 47.48
C ASP A 12 -26.62 2.06 47.10
N THR A 13 -26.20 1.59 45.91
CA THR A 13 -24.81 1.67 45.50
C THR A 13 -24.68 1.78 43.96
N PHE A 14 -23.52 2.26 43.52
CA PHE A 14 -23.17 2.25 42.08
C PHE A 14 -22.63 0.88 41.69
N VAL A 15 -23.17 0.31 40.61
CA VAL A 15 -22.81 -0.98 40.05
C VAL A 15 -22.27 -0.74 38.62
N PRO A 16 -21.17 -1.40 38.19
CA PRO A 16 -20.70 -1.29 36.84
C PRO A 16 -21.76 -1.66 35.82
N ASP A 17 -21.88 -0.86 34.76
CA ASP A 17 -22.75 -1.15 33.63
C ASP A 17 -21.97 -1.99 32.60
N ASP A 18 -22.24 -3.28 32.58
CA ASP A 18 -21.48 -4.22 31.74
C ASP A 18 -21.73 -4.00 30.24
N ASP A 19 -22.91 -3.56 29.82
CA ASP A 19 -23.26 -3.32 28.42
C ASP A 19 -22.51 -2.10 27.88
N PHE A 20 -22.54 -0.98 28.62
CA PHE A 20 -21.80 0.21 28.23
C PHE A 20 -20.29 0.00 28.31
N ASN A 21 -19.80 -0.65 29.37
CA ASN A 21 -18.37 -0.89 29.56
C ASN A 21 -17.77 -1.84 28.51
N ARG A 22 -18.56 -2.74 27.94
CA ARG A 22 -18.13 -3.60 26.83
C ARG A 22 -17.95 -2.82 25.54
N LEU A 23 -18.79 -1.80 25.27
CA LEU A 23 -18.80 -1.03 24.04
C LEU A 23 -17.82 0.17 24.07
N LEU A 24 -17.62 0.77 25.25
CA LEU A 24 -16.82 2.00 25.38
C LEU A 24 -15.36 1.76 25.74
N ASP A 25 -14.90 0.53 25.82
CA ASP A 25 -13.56 0.12 26.26
C ASP A 25 -13.18 0.68 27.65
N LYS A 26 -13.04 -0.23 28.64
CA LYS A 26 -12.68 0.11 30.04
C LYS A 26 -11.34 0.83 30.19
N GLN A 27 -10.49 0.87 29.16
CA GLN A 27 -9.20 1.55 29.22
C GLN A 27 -9.34 3.06 29.06
N HIS A 28 -10.41 3.53 28.41
CA HIS A 28 -10.65 4.94 28.13
C HIS A 28 -11.54 5.59 29.18
N ARG A 29 -11.25 6.85 29.49
CA ARG A 29 -12.02 7.64 30.43
C ARG A 29 -13.23 8.23 29.70
N VAL A 30 -14.43 7.86 30.14
CA VAL A 30 -15.67 8.52 29.71
C VAL A 30 -15.74 9.90 30.37
N ARG A 31 -15.80 10.95 29.55
CA ARG A 31 -15.86 12.37 30.00
C ARG A 31 -17.27 12.91 30.05
N TYR A 32 -18.10 12.48 29.10
CA TYR A 32 -19.45 13.00 28.96
C TYR A 32 -20.41 11.92 28.44
N LEU A 33 -21.61 11.90 29.01
CA LEU A 33 -22.74 11.07 28.58
C LEU A 33 -24.00 11.93 28.53
N ARG A 34 -24.76 11.82 27.46
CA ARG A 34 -26.02 12.52 27.30
C ARG A 34 -27.03 11.63 26.58
N GLU A 35 -28.17 11.40 27.19
CA GLU A 35 -29.30 10.72 26.57
C GLU A 35 -30.08 11.70 25.67
N ASP A 36 -30.49 11.25 24.48
CA ASP A 36 -31.37 11.98 23.59
C ASP A 36 -32.84 11.59 23.79
N THR A 37 -33.74 12.24 23.04
CA THR A 37 -35.19 12.01 23.15
C THR A 37 -35.66 10.63 22.66
N LYS A 38 -34.79 9.89 21.94
CA LYS A 38 -35.07 8.51 21.50
C LYS A 38 -34.45 7.45 22.44
N GLY A 39 -33.76 7.87 23.50
CA GLY A 39 -33.08 6.97 24.44
C GLY A 39 -31.70 6.51 23.97
N ASN A 40 -31.16 7.08 22.90
CA ASN A 40 -29.77 6.84 22.54
C ASN A 40 -28.85 7.62 23.48
N VAL A 41 -27.65 7.09 23.73
CA VAL A 41 -26.69 7.73 24.63
C VAL A 41 -25.50 8.24 23.85
N TRP A 42 -25.37 9.54 23.80
CA TRP A 42 -24.21 10.23 23.26
C TRP A 42 -23.08 10.18 24.28
N TYR A 43 -21.86 9.90 23.80
CA TYR A 43 -20.70 9.78 24.67
C TYR A 43 -19.49 10.51 24.12
N VAL A 44 -18.64 10.97 25.03
CA VAL A 44 -17.31 11.48 24.74
C VAL A 44 -16.33 10.80 25.68
N THR A 45 -15.29 10.23 25.12
CA THR A 45 -14.15 9.68 25.87
C THR A 45 -12.92 10.57 25.67
N ASP A 46 -11.79 10.20 26.23
CA ASP A 46 -10.50 10.84 25.99
C ASP A 46 -9.95 10.54 24.58
N HIS A 47 -10.55 9.62 23.83
CA HIS A 47 -10.07 9.14 22.54
C HIS A 47 -11.06 9.36 21.39
N GLU A 48 -12.35 9.21 21.63
CA GLU A 48 -13.38 9.26 20.61
C GLU A 48 -14.67 9.91 21.12
N ALA A 49 -15.55 10.30 20.20
CA ALA A 49 -16.90 10.71 20.49
C ALA A 49 -17.88 9.95 19.58
N GLY A 50 -19.07 9.71 20.08
CA GLY A 50 -20.05 8.94 19.31
C GLY A 50 -21.39 8.80 20.01
N MET A 51 -22.14 7.81 19.56
CA MET A 51 -23.47 7.51 20.06
C MET A 51 -23.64 5.99 20.26
N LEU A 52 -24.26 5.62 21.34
CA LEU A 52 -24.78 4.28 21.60
C LEU A 52 -26.26 4.26 21.21
N ILE A 53 -26.56 3.62 20.09
CA ILE A 53 -27.91 3.47 19.58
C ILE A 53 -28.57 2.34 20.38
N VAL A 54 -29.66 2.68 21.05
CA VAL A 54 -30.39 1.75 21.90
C VAL A 54 -31.67 1.34 21.17
N ASN A 55 -31.68 0.11 20.67
CA ASN A 55 -32.89 -0.48 20.09
C ASN A 55 -33.57 -1.35 21.15
N ASP A 56 -34.74 -0.92 21.59
CA ASP A 56 -35.58 -1.67 22.54
C ASP A 56 -36.67 -2.43 21.79
N PHE A 57 -36.50 -3.73 21.65
CA PHE A 57 -37.48 -4.62 21.04
C PHE A 57 -38.41 -5.27 22.08
N GLY A 58 -38.55 -4.66 23.26
CA GLY A 58 -39.45 -5.08 24.35
C GLY A 58 -38.99 -6.29 25.16
N LEU A 59 -38.42 -7.31 24.54
CA LEU A 59 -37.85 -8.51 25.21
C LEU A 59 -36.30 -8.54 25.17
N LYS A 60 -35.69 -7.73 24.29
CA LYS A 60 -34.24 -7.67 24.12
C LYS A 60 -33.83 -6.24 23.82
N LYS A 61 -32.96 -5.71 24.66
CA LYS A 61 -32.30 -4.43 24.43
C LYS A 61 -31.00 -4.69 23.67
N GLU A 62 -30.88 -4.14 22.46
CA GLU A 62 -29.67 -4.20 21.65
C GLU A 62 -29.03 -2.82 21.61
N VAL A 63 -27.75 -2.74 21.99
CA VAL A 63 -27.00 -1.49 21.98
C VAL A 63 -25.91 -1.61 20.93
N ARG A 64 -25.90 -0.68 19.97
CA ARG A 64 -24.85 -0.57 18.94
C ARG A 64 -24.07 0.72 19.12
N LYS A 65 -22.75 0.63 18.95
CA LYS A 65 -21.85 1.78 19.01
C LYS A 65 -21.70 2.39 17.62
N LYS A 66 -21.91 3.71 17.50
CA LYS A 66 -21.61 4.52 16.31
C LYS A 66 -20.58 5.57 16.72
N VAL A 67 -19.36 5.47 16.22
CA VAL A 67 -18.31 6.48 16.39
C VAL A 67 -18.57 7.61 15.40
N ILE A 68 -18.30 8.85 15.79
CA ILE A 68 -18.39 10.05 14.95
C ILE A 68 -16.97 10.62 14.78
N PRO A 69 -16.22 10.14 13.75
CA PRO A 69 -14.83 10.51 13.59
C PRO A 69 -14.61 12.01 13.33
N GLU A 70 -15.62 12.69 12.79
CA GLU A 70 -15.60 14.13 12.51
C GLU A 70 -15.42 15.00 13.75
N LEU A 71 -15.75 14.45 14.94
CA LEU A 71 -15.61 15.12 16.22
C LEU A 71 -14.20 14.94 16.84
N ALA A 72 -13.39 14.04 16.31
CA ALA A 72 -12.07 13.77 16.84
C ALA A 72 -11.20 15.04 16.85
N GLY A 73 -10.68 15.40 18.02
CA GLY A 73 -9.84 16.59 18.20
C GLY A 73 -10.53 17.95 18.08
N LYS A 74 -11.86 17.99 17.96
CA LYS A 74 -12.63 19.26 17.87
C LYS A 74 -13.34 19.64 19.18
N LEU A 75 -13.49 18.71 20.09
CA LEU A 75 -14.19 18.92 21.35
C LEU A 75 -13.27 19.59 22.39
N VAL A 76 -13.83 20.53 23.15
CA VAL A 76 -13.11 21.20 24.24
C VAL A 76 -13.07 20.27 25.44
N GLY A 77 -11.88 19.71 25.71
CA GLY A 77 -11.70 18.75 26.82
C GLY A 77 -12.06 19.32 28.20
N GLY A 78 -12.98 18.67 28.90
CA GLY A 78 -13.50 19.10 30.19
C GLY A 78 -14.63 20.12 30.12
N PHE A 79 -15.01 20.57 28.93
CA PHE A 79 -16.12 21.48 28.66
C PHE A 79 -16.99 20.96 27.52
N GLU A 80 -17.16 19.65 27.46
CA GLU A 80 -17.95 18.99 26.44
C GLU A 80 -19.40 19.46 26.52
N PHE A 81 -19.95 19.91 25.38
CA PHE A 81 -21.31 20.37 25.27
C PHE A 81 -22.03 19.62 24.15
N LEU A 82 -23.05 18.87 24.53
CA LEU A 82 -23.89 18.09 23.63
C LEU A 82 -25.35 18.42 23.97
N LEU A 83 -26.07 19.02 23.04
CA LEU A 83 -27.48 19.40 23.23
C LEU A 83 -28.34 18.67 22.17
N PRO A 84 -29.05 17.61 22.55
CA PRO A 84 -30.04 17.02 21.66
C PRO A 84 -31.23 18.00 21.49
N ILE A 85 -31.53 18.36 20.24
CA ILE A 85 -32.71 19.17 19.89
C ILE A 85 -33.90 18.26 19.74
N ASP A 86 -33.70 17.18 19.01
CA ASP A 86 -34.69 16.11 18.82
C ASP A 86 -33.98 14.77 18.62
N GLY A 87 -34.71 13.70 18.23
CA GLY A 87 -34.15 12.39 18.04
C GLY A 87 -33.23 12.25 16.83
N HIS A 88 -33.05 13.30 15.99
CA HIS A 88 -32.21 13.28 14.78
C HIS A 88 -31.15 14.39 14.80
N ASN A 89 -31.36 15.44 15.58
CA ASN A 89 -30.54 16.65 15.55
C ASN A 89 -29.83 16.89 16.88
N MET A 90 -28.55 17.12 16.82
CA MET A 90 -27.67 17.40 17.95
C MET A 90 -26.84 18.67 17.67
N ILE A 91 -26.77 19.57 18.64
CA ILE A 91 -25.81 20.67 18.66
C ILE A 91 -24.61 20.26 19.51
N ILE A 92 -23.42 20.39 18.97
CA ILE A 92 -22.17 20.00 19.60
C ILE A 92 -21.26 21.23 19.70
N GLY A 93 -20.80 21.53 20.91
CA GLY A 93 -19.81 22.58 21.16
C GLY A 93 -18.41 22.13 20.77
N THR A 94 -17.69 22.96 20.02
CA THR A 94 -16.32 22.71 19.61
C THR A 94 -15.44 23.93 19.87
N GLU A 95 -14.13 23.79 19.75
CA GLU A 95 -13.17 24.91 19.88
C GLU A 95 -13.42 26.04 18.89
N GLN A 96 -14.04 25.75 17.75
CA GLN A 96 -14.29 26.72 16.67
C GLN A 96 -15.76 27.20 16.61
N GLY A 97 -16.58 26.86 17.60
CA GLY A 97 -18.00 27.21 17.66
C GLY A 97 -18.89 25.98 17.82
N PHE A 98 -20.00 25.93 17.09
CA PHE A 98 -20.97 24.83 17.19
C PHE A 98 -21.07 24.04 15.89
N ILE A 99 -21.19 22.72 16.03
CA ILE A 99 -21.51 21.81 14.93
C ILE A 99 -22.96 21.40 15.11
N HIS A 100 -23.78 21.52 14.06
CA HIS A 100 -25.07 20.85 13.96
C HIS A 100 -24.85 19.46 13.34
N TYR A 101 -25.11 18.42 14.09
CA TYR A 101 -25.02 17.05 13.63
C TYR A 101 -26.44 16.51 13.42
N ALA A 102 -26.76 16.15 12.18
CA ALA A 102 -28.01 15.50 11.82
C ALA A 102 -27.79 13.99 11.71
N LEU A 103 -28.56 13.22 12.44
CA LEU A 103 -28.64 11.77 12.28
C LEU A 103 -29.52 11.47 11.08
N ASP A 104 -28.92 11.27 9.92
CA ASP A 104 -29.65 10.70 8.80
C ASP A 104 -30.02 9.24 9.13
N GLU A 105 -31.29 8.90 9.04
CA GLU A 105 -31.75 7.51 9.22
C GLU A 105 -31.16 6.56 8.16
N GLU A 106 -30.65 7.11 7.09
CA GLU A 106 -30.03 6.40 5.96
C GLU A 106 -28.50 6.32 5.98
N ASP A 107 -27.83 6.65 7.08
CA ASP A 107 -26.39 6.35 7.21
C ASP A 107 -26.11 4.82 7.29
N GLN A 108 -27.06 4.02 6.83
CA GLN A 108 -26.86 2.65 6.30
C GLN A 108 -26.35 2.65 4.85
N SER A 109 -25.97 3.78 4.28
CA SER A 109 -25.09 3.67 3.13
C SER A 109 -23.77 3.05 3.63
N ASP A 110 -23.72 1.72 3.59
CA ASP A 110 -22.51 0.98 3.29
C ASP A 110 -21.92 1.56 1.99
N THR A 111 -21.51 2.82 2.05
CA THR A 111 -20.71 3.40 0.98
C THR A 111 -19.43 2.63 1.04
N LEU A 112 -19.41 1.54 0.27
CA LEU A 112 -18.25 0.66 0.17
C LEU A 112 -17.06 1.55 -0.10
N LEU A 113 -16.15 1.61 0.86
CA LEU A 113 -14.89 2.32 0.68
C LEU A 113 -14.20 1.71 -0.55
N GLN A 114 -14.12 2.46 -1.63
CA GLN A 114 -13.50 2.00 -2.86
C GLN A 114 -12.18 2.73 -3.09
N ILE A 115 -11.21 2.02 -3.63
CA ILE A 115 -9.96 2.61 -4.09
C ILE A 115 -10.07 2.91 -5.58
N ILE A 116 -9.54 4.06 -5.94
CA ILE A 116 -9.39 4.51 -7.31
C ILE A 116 -7.89 4.69 -7.57
N LEU A 117 -7.35 3.94 -8.53
CA LEU A 117 -6.06 4.26 -9.12
C LEU A 117 -6.29 5.41 -10.12
N SER A 118 -5.72 6.57 -9.86
CA SER A 118 -5.94 7.78 -10.64
C SER A 118 -4.88 7.99 -11.71
N ASN A 119 -3.63 7.61 -11.44
CA ASN A 119 -2.55 7.78 -12.40
C ASN A 119 -1.45 6.72 -12.18
N ILE A 120 -0.98 6.15 -13.29
CA ILE A 120 0.15 5.23 -13.32
C ILE A 120 1.10 5.71 -14.39
N THR A 121 2.30 6.11 -13.99
CA THR A 121 3.34 6.57 -14.92
C THR A 121 4.55 5.66 -14.86
N ALA A 122 5.16 5.45 -16.02
CA ALA A 122 6.46 4.80 -16.13
C ALA A 122 7.46 5.81 -16.68
N SER A 123 8.63 5.88 -16.07
CA SER A 123 9.72 6.78 -16.47
C SER A 123 11.05 6.05 -16.57
N GLY A 124 11.97 6.66 -17.28
CA GLY A 124 13.31 6.11 -17.52
C GLY A 124 13.93 6.70 -18.78
N THR A 125 14.13 5.90 -19.84
CA THR A 125 14.59 6.40 -21.14
C THR A 125 13.55 7.30 -21.84
N SER A 126 12.29 7.15 -21.48
CA SER A 126 11.17 8.00 -21.90
C SER A 126 10.12 8.01 -20.79
N ASP A 127 9.33 9.08 -20.70
CA ASP A 127 8.22 9.16 -19.79
C ASP A 127 6.92 8.77 -20.51
N SER A 128 6.13 7.92 -19.90
CA SER A 128 4.85 7.48 -20.43
C SER A 128 3.82 7.34 -19.32
N THR A 129 2.64 7.87 -19.56
CA THR A 129 1.47 7.59 -18.73
C THR A 129 0.87 6.27 -19.19
N LEU A 130 0.94 5.25 -18.35
CA LEU A 130 0.37 3.93 -18.62
C LEU A 130 -1.14 3.92 -18.44
N PHE A 131 -1.59 4.69 -17.48
CA PHE A 131 -2.99 4.86 -17.14
C PHE A 131 -3.21 6.25 -16.54
N GLY A 132 -4.26 6.93 -16.99
CA GLY A 132 -4.76 8.17 -16.42
C GLY A 132 -6.29 8.13 -16.47
N GLY A 133 -6.94 8.28 -15.34
CA GLY A 133 -8.39 8.19 -15.22
C GLY A 133 -8.85 7.57 -13.90
N PHE A 134 -10.01 6.92 -13.91
CA PHE A 134 -10.58 6.26 -12.75
C PHE A 134 -10.56 4.74 -12.95
N TYR A 135 -9.77 4.07 -12.13
CA TYR A 135 -9.63 2.63 -12.14
C TYR A 135 -10.11 2.08 -10.79
N SER A 136 -11.26 1.44 -10.77
CA SER A 136 -11.80 0.78 -9.58
C SER A 136 -11.93 -0.73 -9.83
N GLY A 137 -11.99 -1.51 -8.76
CA GLY A 137 -11.83 -2.96 -8.73
C GLY A 137 -12.62 -3.81 -9.74
N SER A 138 -13.68 -3.27 -10.36
CA SER A 138 -14.49 -3.99 -11.34
C SER A 138 -13.99 -3.92 -12.80
N ASN A 139 -13.02 -3.04 -13.10
CA ASN A 139 -12.51 -2.80 -14.46
C ASN A 139 -11.03 -3.18 -14.65
N ILE A 140 -10.55 -4.15 -13.89
CA ILE A 140 -9.16 -4.61 -13.96
C ILE A 140 -8.89 -5.24 -15.34
N PRO A 141 -7.90 -4.75 -16.13
CA PRO A 141 -7.44 -5.49 -17.29
C PRO A 141 -7.01 -6.88 -16.83
N SER A 142 -7.59 -7.91 -17.43
CA SER A 142 -7.19 -9.29 -17.14
C SER A 142 -5.67 -9.42 -17.15
N PRO A 143 -5.05 -10.25 -16.30
CA PRO A 143 -3.60 -10.47 -16.26
C PRO A 143 -2.98 -10.74 -17.63
N ASP A 144 -3.77 -11.29 -18.56
CA ASP A 144 -3.36 -11.54 -19.95
C ASP A 144 -3.20 -10.25 -20.79
N LYS A 145 -3.79 -9.13 -20.37
CA LYS A 145 -3.67 -7.81 -21.01
C LYS A 145 -2.73 -6.85 -20.27
N ALA A 146 -1.94 -7.37 -19.33
CA ALA A 146 -0.97 -6.57 -18.58
C ALA A 146 0.00 -5.85 -19.52
N PRO A 147 0.18 -4.52 -19.39
CA PRO A 147 1.11 -3.78 -20.23
C PRO A 147 2.52 -4.30 -20.08
N THR A 148 3.24 -4.36 -21.22
CA THR A 148 4.62 -4.80 -21.25
C THR A 148 5.53 -3.61 -21.52
N LEU A 149 6.36 -3.25 -20.55
CA LEU A 149 7.27 -2.13 -20.58
C LEU A 149 8.63 -2.54 -21.14
N GLN A 150 9.34 -1.59 -21.75
CA GLN A 150 10.71 -1.78 -22.17
C GLN A 150 11.65 -1.76 -20.95
N ALA A 151 12.82 -2.40 -21.08
CA ALA A 151 13.82 -2.47 -20.01
C ALA A 151 14.26 -1.11 -19.42
N GLY A 152 14.20 -0.05 -20.24
CA GLY A 152 14.56 1.31 -19.83
C GLY A 152 13.45 2.09 -19.13
N MET A 153 12.22 1.57 -19.07
CA MET A 153 11.06 2.18 -18.42
C MET A 153 10.81 1.46 -17.08
N ASN A 154 11.72 1.60 -16.16
CA ASN A 154 11.79 0.80 -14.94
C ASN A 154 11.53 1.57 -13.65
N ASN A 155 11.14 2.84 -13.74
CA ASN A 155 10.66 3.62 -12.62
C ASN A 155 9.15 3.80 -12.77
N LEU A 156 8.38 3.33 -11.80
CA LEU A 156 6.93 3.42 -11.82
C LEU A 156 6.41 4.25 -10.65
N SER A 157 5.39 5.06 -10.93
CA SER A 157 4.68 5.84 -9.93
C SER A 157 3.20 5.52 -10.00
N PHE A 158 2.64 5.17 -8.86
CA PHE A 158 1.23 4.87 -8.67
C PHE A 158 0.61 5.97 -7.81
N SER A 159 -0.47 6.60 -8.29
CA SER A 159 -1.28 7.54 -7.52
C SER A 159 -2.66 6.94 -7.32
N PHE A 160 -3.15 7.00 -6.11
CA PHE A 160 -4.42 6.39 -5.71
C PHE A 160 -5.14 7.26 -4.68
N SER A 161 -6.45 7.07 -4.59
CA SER A 161 -7.31 7.74 -3.61
C SER A 161 -8.46 6.81 -3.24
N ALA A 162 -9.14 7.12 -2.15
CA ALA A 162 -10.36 6.42 -1.75
C ALA A 162 -11.60 7.30 -1.96
N THR A 163 -12.77 6.67 -2.08
CA THR A 163 -14.07 7.36 -2.25
C THR A 163 -14.62 7.92 -0.94
N GLU A 164 -13.77 8.21 0.04
CA GLU A 164 -14.16 8.84 1.29
C GLU A 164 -13.99 10.36 1.18
N TYR A 165 -15.10 11.09 1.13
CA TYR A 165 -15.12 12.54 0.96
C TYR A 165 -15.46 13.28 2.25
N LYS A 166 -16.10 12.63 3.23
CA LYS A 166 -16.50 13.25 4.50
C LYS A 166 -15.30 13.42 5.43
N THR A 167 -14.46 12.39 5.53
CA THR A 167 -13.30 12.34 6.45
C THR A 167 -12.03 11.87 5.77
N PRO A 168 -11.55 12.56 4.72
CA PRO A 168 -10.38 12.12 3.95
C PRO A 168 -9.10 12.03 4.80
N SER A 169 -9.01 12.81 5.88
CA SER A 169 -7.87 12.79 6.81
C SER A 169 -7.77 11.52 7.68
N LEU A 170 -8.83 10.73 7.75
CA LEU A 170 -8.86 9.48 8.50
C LEU A 170 -8.60 8.26 7.62
N VAL A 171 -8.44 8.45 6.32
CA VAL A 171 -8.14 7.37 5.38
C VAL A 171 -6.67 7.02 5.43
N GLU A 172 -6.38 5.76 5.63
CA GLU A 172 -5.04 5.19 5.58
C GLU A 172 -4.97 4.15 4.45
N TYR A 173 -3.81 4.04 3.84
CA TYR A 173 -3.52 3.13 2.74
C TYR A 173 -2.38 2.19 3.12
N ARG A 174 -2.44 0.97 2.62
CA ARG A 174 -1.29 0.06 2.54
C ARG A 174 -1.15 -0.45 1.13
N PHE A 175 0.07 -0.76 0.74
CA PHE A 175 0.37 -1.23 -0.61
C PHE A 175 1.47 -2.29 -0.58
N GLN A 176 1.54 -3.06 -1.64
CA GLN A 176 2.56 -4.07 -1.89
C GLN A 176 2.79 -4.19 -3.39
N LEU A 177 4.04 -4.38 -3.80
CA LEU A 177 4.39 -4.76 -5.16
C LEU A 177 4.82 -6.23 -5.16
N GLU A 178 3.89 -7.13 -5.50
CA GLU A 178 4.23 -8.54 -5.69
C GLU A 178 5.30 -8.69 -6.77
N GLY A 179 6.30 -9.50 -6.50
CA GLY A 179 7.50 -9.64 -7.32
C GLY A 179 8.69 -8.80 -6.82
N LEU A 180 8.48 -7.88 -5.85
CA LEU A 180 9.53 -7.10 -5.22
C LEU A 180 9.42 -7.11 -3.69
N ASP A 181 8.25 -6.70 -3.17
CA ASP A 181 8.02 -6.56 -1.73
C ASP A 181 7.65 -7.92 -1.12
N ALA A 182 8.27 -8.29 0.00
CA ALA A 182 7.97 -9.53 0.72
C ALA A 182 6.62 -9.44 1.47
N GLU A 183 6.29 -8.24 1.98
CA GLU A 183 5.12 -8.01 2.83
C GLU A 183 4.43 -6.68 2.47
N TRP A 184 3.21 -6.52 2.98
CA TRP A 184 2.49 -5.26 2.88
C TRP A 184 3.21 -4.14 3.64
N SER A 185 3.12 -2.93 3.10
CA SER A 185 3.56 -1.74 3.84
C SER A 185 2.73 -1.56 5.12
N THR A 186 3.25 -0.78 6.06
CA THR A 186 2.46 -0.25 7.16
C THR A 186 1.38 0.70 6.64
N TRP A 187 0.28 0.83 7.39
CA TRP A 187 -0.77 1.79 7.09
C TRP A 187 -0.24 3.23 7.17
N SER A 188 -0.51 4.04 6.18
CA SER A 188 -0.07 5.44 6.09
C SER A 188 -1.08 6.29 5.32
N ALA A 189 -0.99 7.61 5.44
CA ALA A 189 -1.81 8.55 4.67
C ALA A 189 -1.24 8.85 3.27
N GLU A 190 -0.20 8.13 2.82
CA GLU A 190 0.40 8.31 1.50
C GLU A 190 -0.57 7.91 0.40
N THR A 191 -0.80 8.79 -0.57
CA THR A 191 -1.66 8.58 -1.75
C THR A 191 -0.87 8.33 -3.03
N LYS A 192 0.46 8.24 -2.91
CA LYS A 192 1.37 8.02 -4.03
C LYS A 192 2.53 7.12 -3.62
N LYS A 193 2.84 6.12 -4.47
CA LYS A 193 4.01 5.25 -4.28
C LYS A 193 4.87 5.21 -5.51
N ASN A 194 6.17 5.38 -5.31
CA ASN A 194 7.18 5.30 -6.36
C ASN A 194 8.04 4.06 -6.16
N TYR A 195 8.27 3.33 -7.24
CA TYR A 195 9.23 2.24 -7.32
C TYR A 195 10.26 2.59 -8.36
N THR A 196 11.52 2.52 -8.02
CA THR A 196 12.65 2.88 -8.91
C THR A 196 13.52 1.69 -9.20
N ASN A 197 14.09 1.66 -10.41
CA ASN A 197 15.06 0.65 -10.85
C ASN A 197 14.54 -0.79 -10.74
N LEU A 198 13.29 -1.01 -11.17
CA LEU A 198 12.70 -2.35 -11.20
C LEU A 198 13.44 -3.22 -12.23
N GLY A 199 13.78 -4.44 -11.83
CA GLY A 199 14.38 -5.44 -12.73
C GLY A 199 13.38 -5.98 -13.77
N PRO A 200 13.86 -6.74 -14.76
CA PRO A 200 12.99 -7.47 -15.66
C PRO A 200 12.17 -8.51 -14.88
N GLY A 201 10.84 -8.53 -15.09
CA GLY A 201 9.98 -9.42 -14.34
C GLY A 201 8.50 -9.15 -14.56
N LYS A 202 7.67 -9.93 -13.87
CA LYS A 202 6.22 -9.71 -13.73
C LYS A 202 5.98 -9.13 -12.34
N TYR A 203 5.15 -8.10 -12.29
CA TYR A 203 4.81 -7.39 -11.05
C TYR A 203 3.31 -7.18 -10.97
N THR A 204 2.78 -7.19 -9.75
CA THR A 204 1.40 -6.82 -9.46
C THR A 204 1.40 -5.82 -8.31
N PHE A 205 1.08 -4.56 -8.59
CA PHE A 205 0.87 -3.55 -7.57
C PHE A 205 -0.50 -3.77 -6.94
N GLN A 206 -0.53 -3.85 -5.62
CA GLN A 206 -1.74 -4.01 -4.83
C GLN A 206 -1.86 -2.86 -3.84
N VAL A 207 -3.08 -2.34 -3.66
CA VAL A 207 -3.37 -1.28 -2.71
C VAL A 207 -4.69 -1.53 -2.02
N GLN A 208 -4.75 -1.23 -0.73
CA GLN A 208 -5.95 -1.32 0.11
C GLN A 208 -6.06 -0.06 0.97
N ALA A 209 -7.28 0.43 1.16
CA ALA A 209 -7.60 1.54 2.05
C ALA A 209 -8.37 1.09 3.28
N ARG A 210 -8.27 1.84 4.35
CA ARG A 210 -9.16 1.76 5.50
C ARG A 210 -9.49 3.14 6.04
N ILE A 211 -10.62 3.28 6.68
CA ILE A 211 -10.88 4.39 7.60
C ILE A 211 -10.32 3.96 8.96
N LYS A 212 -9.57 4.82 9.62
CA LYS A 212 -9.01 4.52 10.95
C LYS A 212 -10.13 4.07 11.89
N ASP A 213 -9.98 2.87 12.48
CA ASP A 213 -10.98 2.21 13.32
C ASP A 213 -12.32 1.87 12.63
N GLY A 214 -12.35 1.84 11.28
CA GLY A 214 -13.54 1.58 10.47
C GLY A 214 -13.36 0.50 9.40
N HIS A 215 -14.20 0.59 8.37
CA HIS A 215 -14.24 -0.38 7.26
C HIS A 215 -12.97 -0.37 6.40
N GLN A 216 -12.63 -1.53 5.86
CA GLN A 216 -11.55 -1.70 4.88
C GLN A 216 -12.15 -1.85 3.48
N SER A 217 -11.45 -1.35 2.47
CA SER A 217 -11.81 -1.53 1.08
C SER A 217 -11.46 -2.94 0.58
N GLU A 218 -11.99 -3.30 -0.58
CA GLU A 218 -11.40 -4.37 -1.38
C GLU A 218 -9.99 -4.00 -1.85
N ILE A 219 -9.19 -5.03 -2.17
CA ILE A 219 -7.85 -4.84 -2.72
C ILE A 219 -7.97 -4.52 -4.20
N VAL A 220 -7.37 -3.42 -4.63
CA VAL A 220 -7.22 -3.08 -6.05
C VAL A 220 -5.83 -3.47 -6.51
N SER A 221 -5.76 -4.20 -7.65
CA SER A 221 -4.53 -4.76 -8.19
C SER A 221 -4.27 -4.25 -9.61
N TYR A 222 -3.01 -3.97 -9.95
CA TYR A 222 -2.59 -3.61 -11.29
C TYR A 222 -1.34 -4.38 -11.69
N SER A 223 -1.46 -5.23 -12.73
CA SER A 223 -0.37 -6.09 -13.18
C SER A 223 0.35 -5.48 -14.38
N PHE A 224 1.68 -5.63 -14.41
CA PHE A 224 2.53 -5.20 -15.54
C PHE A 224 3.75 -6.10 -15.66
N ARG A 225 4.46 -6.01 -16.79
CA ARG A 225 5.69 -6.75 -17.03
C ARG A 225 6.76 -5.81 -17.57
N ILE A 226 8.00 -6.00 -17.11
CA ILE A 226 9.19 -5.33 -17.64
C ILE A 226 10.00 -6.36 -18.44
N ARG A 227 10.27 -6.06 -19.70
CA ARG A 227 11.09 -6.93 -20.58
C ARG A 227 12.57 -6.88 -20.18
N PRO A 228 13.28 -8.00 -20.31
CA PRO A 228 14.74 -7.97 -20.20
C PRO A 228 15.35 -7.12 -21.35
N PRO A 229 16.51 -6.48 -21.12
CA PRO A 229 17.21 -5.77 -22.18
C PRO A 229 17.66 -6.74 -23.28
N TRP A 230 17.72 -6.25 -24.52
CA TRP A 230 18.03 -7.07 -25.70
C TRP A 230 19.34 -7.85 -25.59
N TYR A 231 20.33 -7.27 -24.92
CA TYR A 231 21.67 -7.87 -24.75
C TYR A 231 21.71 -9.07 -23.78
N THR A 232 20.64 -9.32 -23.01
CA THR A 232 20.46 -10.52 -22.18
C THR A 232 19.57 -11.55 -22.84
N SER A 233 19.08 -11.27 -24.04
CA SER A 233 18.23 -12.21 -24.79
C SER A 233 19.00 -13.44 -25.26
N THR A 234 18.29 -14.57 -25.42
CA THR A 234 18.90 -15.81 -25.91
C THR A 234 19.70 -15.63 -27.21
N PRO A 235 19.22 -14.87 -28.25
CA PRO A 235 20.01 -14.62 -29.45
C PRO A 235 21.30 -13.86 -29.16
N ALA A 236 21.26 -12.86 -28.27
CA ALA A 236 22.47 -12.10 -27.93
C ALA A 236 23.52 -12.98 -27.24
N LEU A 237 23.10 -13.83 -26.30
CA LEU A 237 24.00 -14.78 -25.63
C LEU A 237 24.61 -15.78 -26.59
N THR A 238 23.87 -16.26 -27.58
CA THR A 238 24.43 -17.16 -28.62
C THR A 238 25.47 -16.44 -29.49
N ILE A 239 25.23 -15.18 -29.88
CA ILE A 239 26.19 -14.36 -30.62
C ILE A 239 27.47 -14.15 -29.80
N TYR A 240 27.35 -13.83 -28.50
CA TYR A 240 28.48 -13.67 -27.61
C TYR A 240 29.29 -14.97 -27.48
N GLY A 241 28.61 -16.13 -27.33
CA GLY A 241 29.25 -17.45 -27.30
C GLY A 241 30.02 -17.80 -28.57
N LEU A 242 29.39 -17.57 -29.74
CA LEU A 242 30.04 -17.76 -31.03
C LEU A 242 31.23 -16.82 -31.25
N GLY A 243 31.11 -15.55 -30.87
CA GLY A 243 32.17 -14.57 -30.93
C GLY A 243 33.38 -14.95 -30.05
N PHE A 244 33.10 -15.38 -28.81
CA PHE A 244 34.14 -15.87 -27.90
C PHE A 244 34.85 -17.11 -28.43
N MET A 245 34.09 -18.08 -28.98
CA MET A 245 34.64 -19.28 -29.58
C MET A 245 35.54 -18.96 -30.81
N GLY A 246 35.08 -18.06 -31.69
CA GLY A 246 35.86 -17.59 -32.83
C GLY A 246 37.16 -16.88 -32.41
N PHE A 247 37.08 -16.02 -31.40
CA PHE A 247 38.26 -15.35 -30.82
C PHE A 247 39.26 -16.37 -30.24
N PHE A 248 38.75 -17.36 -29.50
CA PHE A 248 39.59 -18.39 -28.88
C PHE A 248 40.28 -19.29 -29.93
N LEU A 249 39.53 -19.68 -30.97
CA LEU A 249 40.11 -20.43 -32.10
C LEU A 249 41.17 -19.61 -32.85
N GLY A 250 40.91 -18.34 -33.14
CA GLY A 250 41.86 -17.44 -33.75
C GLY A 250 43.14 -17.26 -32.91
N PHE A 251 42.96 -17.18 -31.58
CA PHE A 251 44.10 -17.12 -30.65
C PHE A 251 44.95 -18.40 -30.69
N ILE A 252 44.32 -19.59 -30.70
CA ILE A 252 45.03 -20.87 -30.83
C ILE A 252 45.78 -20.97 -32.15
N VAL A 253 45.15 -20.61 -33.27
CA VAL A 253 45.78 -20.62 -34.58
C VAL A 253 47.01 -19.68 -34.61
N ARG A 254 46.86 -18.46 -34.07
CA ARG A 254 47.97 -17.51 -33.98
C ARG A 254 49.11 -17.99 -33.08
N GLN A 255 48.80 -18.65 -31.97
CA GLN A 255 49.78 -19.28 -31.10
C GLN A 255 50.56 -20.41 -31.84
N ARG A 256 49.84 -21.29 -32.56
CA ARG A 256 50.43 -22.37 -33.34
C ARG A 256 51.35 -21.79 -34.42
N GLN A 257 50.93 -20.78 -35.15
CA GLN A 257 51.77 -20.14 -36.18
C GLN A 257 53.04 -19.55 -35.60
N LYS A 258 53.00 -18.90 -34.43
CA LYS A 258 54.23 -18.42 -33.75
C LYS A 258 55.17 -19.56 -33.38
N PHE A 259 54.58 -20.65 -32.82
CA PHE A 259 55.39 -21.84 -32.47
C PHE A 259 56.07 -22.49 -33.70
N GLU A 260 55.39 -22.56 -34.83
CA GLU A 260 55.95 -23.10 -36.07
C GLU A 260 57.06 -22.19 -36.62
N THR A 261 56.88 -20.86 -36.58
CA THR A 261 57.96 -19.91 -37.02
C THR A 261 59.17 -19.92 -36.10
N GLU A 262 58.96 -20.04 -34.76
CA GLU A 262 60.08 -20.18 -33.83
C GLU A 262 60.87 -21.49 -34.03
N LYS A 263 60.19 -22.62 -34.27
CA LYS A 263 60.81 -23.90 -34.59
C LYS A 263 61.61 -23.84 -35.89
N ALA A 264 61.03 -23.23 -36.93
CA ALA A 264 61.73 -23.09 -38.22
C ALA A 264 63.07 -22.27 -38.07
N GLN A 265 62.99 -21.15 -37.32
CA GLN A 265 64.19 -20.33 -37.04
C GLN A 265 65.27 -21.09 -36.21
N MET A 266 64.81 -21.88 -35.19
CA MET A 266 65.79 -22.71 -34.46
C MET A 266 66.43 -23.76 -35.34
N THR A 267 65.69 -24.40 -36.24
CA THR A 267 66.20 -25.42 -37.13
C THR A 267 67.25 -24.83 -38.11
N GLU A 268 66.90 -23.66 -38.70
CA GLU A 268 67.87 -22.94 -39.56
C GLU A 268 69.12 -22.52 -38.82
N THR A 269 69.01 -22.02 -37.60
CA THR A 269 70.21 -21.65 -36.80
C THR A 269 71.02 -22.85 -36.39
N HIS A 270 70.45 -24.03 -36.13
CA HIS A 270 71.20 -25.28 -35.90
C HIS A 270 71.90 -25.74 -37.14
N GLN A 271 71.27 -25.77 -38.32
CA GLN A 271 71.91 -26.15 -39.60
C GLN A 271 73.07 -25.20 -39.99
N GLN A 272 72.90 -23.89 -39.76
CA GLN A 272 73.99 -22.93 -40.00
C GLN A 272 75.17 -23.14 -39.07
N LYS A 273 74.98 -23.49 -37.82
CA LYS A 273 76.03 -23.82 -36.85
C LYS A 273 76.74 -25.11 -37.22
N GLU A 274 76.03 -26.16 -37.62
CA GLU A 274 76.65 -27.42 -38.10
C GLU A 274 77.41 -27.22 -39.39
N ALA A 275 76.87 -26.47 -40.35
CA ALA A 275 77.60 -26.14 -41.60
C ALA A 275 78.86 -25.29 -41.34
N ALA A 276 78.84 -24.39 -40.37
CA ALA A 276 80.07 -23.62 -39.97
C ALA A 276 81.09 -24.51 -39.27
N HIS A 277 80.67 -25.47 -38.47
CA HIS A 277 81.59 -26.44 -37.85
C HIS A 277 82.25 -27.35 -38.87
N LEU A 278 81.56 -27.85 -39.90
CA LEU A 278 82.09 -28.67 -40.97
C LEU A 278 83.03 -27.90 -41.92
N ARG A 279 82.97 -26.60 -41.96
CA ARG A 279 83.91 -25.75 -42.75
C ARG A 279 85.22 -25.35 -42.01
N ALA A 280 85.21 -25.57 -40.67
CA ALA A 280 86.36 -25.23 -39.81
C ALA A 280 87.23 -26.42 -39.43
N VAL A 281 86.88 -27.62 -39.86
CA VAL A 281 87.68 -28.83 -39.83
C VAL A 281 88.29 -29.09 -41.24
#